data_872f1135254586bf3af0cd8babb347a7
#
_entry.id   872f1135254586bf3af0cd8babb347a7
#
_cell.length_a   1.000
_cell.length_b   1.000
_cell.length_c   1.000
_cell.angle_alpha   90.00
_cell.angle_beta   90.00
_cell.angle_gamma   90.00
#
_symmetry.space_group_name_H-M   'P 1'
#
loop_
_entity.id
_entity.type
_entity.pdbx_description
1 polymer ?
#
loop_
_entity_poly.entity_id
_entity_poly.type
_entity_poly.pdbx_seq_one_letter_code
_entity_poly.pdbx_strand_id
1 'polypeptide(L)'
;MLEQPLLSETNTKKINLMDLTRQQMREFFAELGEKPFRADQLVKWIYHFGEDNFDNMTNINKKLREKLKAVAEIKAPEVAVEQRSADGTIKWAMQVGEQQVETVYIPEADRATLCVSSQVGCALACTFCSTAQQGFNRNLTVSEIIGQVWRASKIIGNFGVTGVRPITNVVMMGMGEPLLNVANVVPAMEIMLDDFAYGLSKRRVTLSTSGVVPALDMLRDKIDVALAISLHAPNDELRDEIMPINKKYNIKMLMDSVHRYLEVSNANRGKVTIEYVLLDHVNDGTEHAHQLAKVLKNTPCKINLIPWNPFPEAPYGKSSNSRVDRFQKTLMEYGFTVIVRKTRGDDIDAACGQLAGDVIDRTKRTAMKRKFGEGIDVKAVN
;
A
#
# COMPACT_ATOMS: atom_id res chain seq x y z
N MET A 1 -54.07 -32.34 3.11
CA MET A 1 -52.68 -32.21 2.74
C MET A 1 -52.36 -30.73 2.67
N LEU A 2 -51.69 -30.23 3.70
CA LEU A 2 -51.26 -28.82 3.78
C LEU A 2 -49.80 -28.80 3.33
N GLU A 3 -49.55 -28.18 2.18
CA GLU A 3 -48.19 -27.96 1.66
C GLU A 3 -47.44 -27.01 2.62
N GLN A 4 -46.30 -27.46 3.13
CA GLN A 4 -45.35 -26.62 3.83
C GLN A 4 -44.66 -25.71 2.80
N PRO A 5 -44.52 -24.40 3.04
CA PRO A 5 -43.73 -23.56 2.16
C PRO A 5 -42.26 -23.91 2.31
N LEU A 6 -41.64 -24.22 1.20
CA LEU A 6 -40.17 -24.32 1.03
C LEU A 6 -39.56 -22.99 1.50
N LEU A 7 -38.83 -23.04 2.63
CA LEU A 7 -37.95 -21.98 3.05
C LEU A 7 -36.89 -21.81 1.93
N SER A 8 -37.00 -20.73 1.19
CA SER A 8 -35.93 -20.31 0.26
C SER A 8 -34.67 -20.14 1.07
N GLU A 9 -33.60 -20.90 0.76
CA GLU A 9 -32.25 -20.64 1.21
C GLU A 9 -31.84 -19.28 0.68
N THR A 10 -32.04 -18.23 1.50
CA THR A 10 -31.41 -16.94 1.28
C THR A 10 -29.92 -17.17 1.48
N ASN A 11 -29.19 -17.21 0.38
CA ASN A 11 -27.73 -17.26 0.33
C ASN A 11 -27.21 -15.91 0.88
N THR A 12 -27.29 -15.71 2.19
CA THR A 12 -26.76 -14.53 2.86
C THR A 12 -25.24 -14.64 2.87
N LYS A 13 -24.58 -13.83 2.05
CA LYS A 13 -23.12 -13.75 1.99
C LYS A 13 -22.57 -13.53 3.39
N LYS A 14 -21.70 -14.43 3.88
CA LYS A 14 -21.04 -14.30 5.18
C LYS A 14 -20.21 -13.02 5.24
N ILE A 15 -20.19 -12.40 6.40
CA ILE A 15 -19.35 -11.24 6.68
C ILE A 15 -17.90 -11.72 6.87
N ASN A 16 -16.96 -11.17 6.12
CA ASN A 16 -15.54 -11.40 6.39
C ASN A 16 -15.11 -10.54 7.58
N LEU A 17 -14.77 -11.18 8.70
CA LEU A 17 -14.42 -10.49 9.93
C LEU A 17 -13.11 -9.69 9.83
N MET A 18 -12.28 -9.97 8.83
CA MET A 18 -11.09 -9.17 8.54
C MET A 18 -11.42 -7.82 7.88
N ASP A 19 -12.67 -7.59 7.44
CA ASP A 19 -13.11 -6.27 6.96
C ASP A 19 -13.42 -5.30 8.10
N LEU A 20 -13.48 -5.78 9.34
CA LEU A 20 -13.90 -5.02 10.51
C LEU A 20 -12.70 -4.59 11.37
N THR A 21 -12.65 -3.30 11.69
CA THR A 21 -11.80 -2.80 12.79
C THR A 21 -12.28 -3.39 14.11
N ARG A 22 -11.46 -3.31 15.17
CA ARG A 22 -11.87 -3.80 16.49
C ARG A 22 -13.17 -3.14 17.00
N GLN A 23 -13.36 -1.85 16.72
CA GLN A 23 -14.59 -1.16 17.10
C GLN A 23 -15.81 -1.71 16.34
N GLN A 24 -15.70 -1.84 15.02
CA GLN A 24 -16.74 -2.44 14.19
C GLN A 24 -17.00 -3.90 14.55
N MET A 25 -15.98 -4.66 14.94
CA MET A 25 -16.13 -6.02 15.45
C MET A 25 -16.94 -6.05 16.74
N ARG A 26 -16.73 -5.09 17.66
CA ARG A 26 -17.53 -4.97 18.89
C ARG A 26 -19.00 -4.63 18.59
N GLU A 27 -19.26 -3.78 17.60
CA GLU A 27 -20.59 -3.43 17.13
C GLU A 27 -21.29 -4.67 16.53
N PHE A 28 -20.62 -5.39 15.65
CA PHE A 28 -21.13 -6.66 15.10
C PHE A 28 -21.45 -7.69 16.20
N PHE A 29 -20.59 -7.82 17.21
CA PHE A 29 -20.85 -8.72 18.34
C PHE A 29 -22.04 -8.26 19.20
N ALA A 30 -22.24 -6.95 19.38
CA ALA A 30 -23.41 -6.41 20.07
C ALA A 30 -24.71 -6.76 19.34
N GLU A 31 -24.74 -6.68 17.99
CA GLU A 31 -25.86 -7.14 17.17
C GLU A 31 -26.15 -8.63 17.34
N LEU A 32 -25.10 -9.43 17.60
CA LEU A 32 -25.23 -10.85 17.94
C LEU A 32 -25.67 -11.09 19.40
N GLY A 33 -25.86 -10.05 20.22
CA GLY A 33 -26.21 -10.16 21.64
C GLY A 33 -25.01 -10.57 22.53
N GLU A 34 -23.79 -10.38 22.05
CA GLU A 34 -22.56 -10.74 22.75
C GLU A 34 -21.85 -9.52 23.37
N LYS A 35 -21.08 -9.75 24.41
CA LYS A 35 -20.34 -8.68 25.10
C LYS A 35 -19.12 -8.23 24.30
N PRO A 36 -18.72 -6.94 24.35
CA PRO A 36 -17.60 -6.38 23.57
C PRO A 36 -16.26 -7.13 23.72
N PHE A 37 -15.95 -7.66 24.91
CA PHE A 37 -14.70 -8.40 25.14
C PHE A 37 -14.59 -9.69 24.31
N ARG A 38 -15.71 -10.24 23.83
CA ARG A 38 -15.71 -11.40 22.92
C ARG A 38 -15.13 -11.04 21.57
N ALA A 39 -15.43 -9.83 21.07
CA ALA A 39 -14.83 -9.28 19.87
C ALA A 39 -13.29 -9.14 20.06
N ASP A 40 -12.87 -8.60 21.21
CA ASP A 40 -11.44 -8.46 21.53
C ASP A 40 -10.71 -9.82 21.57
N GLN A 41 -11.36 -10.86 22.10
CA GLN A 41 -10.82 -12.23 22.06
C GLN A 41 -10.65 -12.72 20.61
N LEU A 42 -11.65 -12.49 19.76
CA LEU A 42 -11.60 -12.90 18.35
C LEU A 42 -10.50 -12.16 17.58
N VAL A 43 -10.37 -10.85 17.76
CA VAL A 43 -9.30 -10.05 17.15
C VAL A 43 -7.92 -10.63 17.47
N LYS A 44 -7.69 -11.04 18.73
CA LYS A 44 -6.45 -11.73 19.12
C LYS A 44 -6.27 -13.08 18.44
N TRP A 45 -7.33 -13.88 18.31
CA TRP A 45 -7.24 -15.14 17.58
C TRP A 45 -6.82 -14.93 16.13
N ILE A 46 -7.43 -13.97 15.46
CA ILE A 46 -7.11 -13.66 14.05
C ILE A 46 -5.67 -13.16 13.92
N TYR A 47 -5.29 -12.13 14.70
CA TYR A 47 -4.07 -11.35 14.42
C TYR A 47 -2.87 -11.65 15.32
N HIS A 48 -3.06 -12.22 16.52
CA HIS A 48 -1.93 -12.67 17.35
C HIS A 48 -1.59 -14.14 17.12
N PHE A 49 -2.62 -14.98 16.89
CA PHE A 49 -2.42 -16.42 16.74
C PHE A 49 -2.48 -16.89 15.27
N GLY A 50 -2.92 -16.03 14.35
CA GLY A 50 -3.06 -16.37 12.94
C GLY A 50 -4.12 -17.45 12.67
N GLU A 51 -5.15 -17.51 13.53
CA GLU A 51 -6.17 -18.55 13.47
C GLU A 51 -7.38 -18.07 12.65
N ASP A 52 -7.76 -18.84 11.66
CA ASP A 52 -8.89 -18.60 10.77
C ASP A 52 -10.05 -19.61 10.94
N ASN A 53 -9.82 -20.67 11.76
CA ASN A 53 -10.84 -21.66 12.07
C ASN A 53 -11.46 -21.40 13.45
N PHE A 54 -12.75 -21.10 13.49
CA PHE A 54 -13.47 -20.87 14.75
C PHE A 54 -13.42 -22.06 15.71
N ASP A 55 -13.28 -23.30 15.23
CA ASP A 55 -13.22 -24.49 16.10
C ASP A 55 -11.97 -24.53 16.98
N ASN A 56 -10.89 -23.90 16.55
CA ASN A 56 -9.63 -23.84 17.30
C ASN A 56 -9.63 -22.72 18.37
N MET A 57 -10.62 -21.83 18.37
CA MET A 57 -10.70 -20.68 19.29
C MET A 57 -11.27 -21.07 20.64
N THR A 58 -10.48 -21.78 21.45
CA THR A 58 -10.92 -22.52 22.64
C THR A 58 -11.49 -21.66 23.76
N ASN A 59 -11.11 -20.37 23.87
CA ASN A 59 -11.66 -19.45 24.88
C ASN A 59 -12.97 -18.74 24.42
N ILE A 60 -13.44 -19.05 23.21
CA ILE A 60 -14.77 -18.67 22.69
C ILE A 60 -15.71 -19.87 22.89
N ASN A 61 -16.83 -19.68 23.55
CA ASN A 61 -17.75 -20.78 23.83
C ASN A 61 -18.31 -21.41 22.53
N LYS A 62 -18.63 -22.72 22.59
CA LYS A 62 -19.07 -23.49 21.43
C LYS A 62 -20.30 -22.89 20.73
N LYS A 63 -21.30 -22.41 21.50
CA LYS A 63 -22.53 -21.81 20.96
C LYS A 63 -22.22 -20.57 20.10
N LEU A 64 -21.31 -19.73 20.56
CA LEU A 64 -20.88 -18.53 19.80
C LEU A 64 -20.08 -18.92 18.56
N ARG A 65 -19.19 -19.92 18.65
CA ARG A 65 -18.45 -20.41 17.47
C ARG A 65 -19.40 -20.91 16.37
N GLU A 66 -20.42 -21.72 16.74
CA GLU A 66 -21.41 -22.17 15.76
C GLU A 66 -22.23 -21.00 15.17
N LYS A 67 -22.58 -20.00 15.98
CA LYS A 67 -23.24 -18.80 15.50
C LYS A 67 -22.37 -18.02 14.52
N LEU A 68 -21.08 -17.84 14.82
CA LEU A 68 -20.13 -17.16 13.92
C LEU A 68 -19.95 -17.91 12.61
N LYS A 69 -19.83 -19.24 12.62
CA LYS A 69 -19.74 -20.06 11.40
C LYS A 69 -20.93 -19.88 10.46
N ALA A 70 -22.12 -19.62 11.02
CA ALA A 70 -23.31 -19.41 10.21
C ALA A 70 -23.32 -18.07 9.48
N VAL A 71 -22.81 -16.98 10.12
CA VAL A 71 -22.97 -15.60 9.65
C VAL A 71 -21.67 -14.92 9.20
N ALA A 72 -20.52 -15.50 9.51
CA ALA A 72 -19.21 -14.89 9.31
C ALA A 72 -18.17 -15.87 8.79
N GLU A 73 -17.09 -15.31 8.25
CA GLU A 73 -15.88 -16.03 7.85
C GLU A 73 -14.62 -15.19 8.19
N ILE A 74 -13.47 -15.85 8.22
CA ILE A 74 -12.15 -15.20 8.32
C ILE A 74 -11.39 -15.63 7.08
N LYS A 75 -11.22 -14.72 6.12
CA LYS A 75 -10.66 -15.05 4.81
C LYS A 75 -9.66 -14.00 4.35
N ALA A 76 -8.39 -14.39 4.32
CA ALA A 76 -7.31 -13.62 3.71
C ALA A 76 -7.10 -14.07 2.25
N PRO A 77 -6.49 -13.23 1.39
CA PRO A 77 -6.07 -13.65 0.05
C PRO A 77 -5.16 -14.88 0.07
N GLU A 78 -5.34 -15.78 -0.88
CA GLU A 78 -4.46 -16.94 -1.06
C GLU A 78 -3.27 -16.58 -1.94
N VAL A 79 -2.12 -17.24 -1.73
CA VAL A 79 -0.95 -17.08 -2.58
C VAL A 79 -1.13 -17.91 -3.82
N ALA A 80 -1.14 -17.25 -4.98
CA ALA A 80 -1.13 -17.92 -6.29
C ALA A 80 0.29 -18.23 -6.76
N VAL A 81 1.23 -17.30 -6.55
CA VAL A 81 2.64 -17.44 -6.94
C VAL A 81 3.55 -16.89 -5.85
N GLU A 82 4.62 -17.61 -5.54
CA GLU A 82 5.71 -17.15 -4.68
C GLU A 82 7.02 -17.10 -5.47
N GLN A 83 7.75 -16.00 -5.37
CA GLN A 83 9.09 -15.83 -5.95
C GLN A 83 10.05 -15.40 -4.84
N ARG A 84 11.25 -16.00 -4.84
CA ARG A 84 12.30 -15.71 -3.84
C ARG A 84 13.54 -15.20 -4.54
N SER A 85 13.99 -14.03 -4.15
CA SER A 85 15.23 -13.43 -4.60
C SER A 85 16.43 -13.98 -3.84
N ALA A 86 17.59 -13.95 -4.47
CA ALA A 86 18.87 -14.29 -3.84
C ALA A 86 19.22 -13.39 -2.64
N ASP A 87 18.68 -12.18 -2.56
CA ASP A 87 18.87 -11.25 -1.44
C ASP A 87 17.91 -11.47 -0.26
N GLY A 88 17.09 -12.52 -0.31
CA GLY A 88 16.11 -12.88 0.69
C GLY A 88 14.75 -12.20 0.54
N THR A 89 14.58 -11.30 -0.43
CA THR A 89 13.28 -10.70 -0.76
C THR A 89 12.33 -11.78 -1.26
N ILE A 90 11.08 -11.70 -0.83
CA ILE A 90 10.01 -12.63 -1.28
C ILE A 90 8.88 -11.81 -1.87
N LYS A 91 8.46 -12.16 -3.07
CA LYS A 91 7.28 -11.58 -3.73
C LYS A 91 6.19 -12.64 -3.85
N TRP A 92 4.99 -12.25 -3.44
CA TRP A 92 3.79 -13.06 -3.59
C TRP A 92 2.79 -12.40 -4.52
N ALA A 93 2.30 -13.12 -5.51
CA ALA A 93 1.06 -12.78 -6.19
C ALA A 93 -0.09 -13.38 -5.39
N MET A 94 -0.95 -12.53 -4.84
CA MET A 94 -2.07 -12.91 -4.00
C MET A 94 -3.39 -12.78 -4.75
N GLN A 95 -4.23 -13.81 -4.67
CA GLN A 95 -5.51 -13.89 -5.36
C GLN A 95 -6.56 -13.00 -4.69
N VAL A 96 -7.15 -12.08 -5.44
CA VAL A 96 -8.20 -11.14 -5.00
C VAL A 96 -9.37 -11.19 -6.00
N GLY A 97 -10.35 -12.04 -5.73
CA GLY A 97 -11.37 -12.40 -6.71
C GLY A 97 -10.74 -13.13 -7.90
N GLU A 98 -11.02 -12.68 -9.12
CA GLU A 98 -10.46 -13.24 -10.36
C GLU A 98 -9.11 -12.64 -10.76
N GLN A 99 -8.53 -11.78 -9.93
CA GLN A 99 -7.33 -11.01 -10.24
C GLN A 99 -6.26 -11.22 -9.18
N GLN A 100 -5.05 -10.73 -9.44
CA GLN A 100 -3.93 -10.87 -8.53
C GLN A 100 -3.31 -9.51 -8.22
N VAL A 101 -2.85 -9.36 -6.98
CA VAL A 101 -2.03 -8.22 -6.55
C VAL A 101 -0.74 -8.72 -5.93
N GLU A 102 0.31 -7.95 -6.05
CA GLU A 102 1.62 -8.31 -5.53
C GLU A 102 1.88 -7.70 -4.16
N THR A 103 2.52 -8.50 -3.31
CA THR A 103 2.98 -8.15 -1.96
C THR A 103 4.44 -8.53 -1.85
N VAL A 104 5.29 -7.66 -1.29
CA VAL A 104 6.73 -7.90 -1.22
C VAL A 104 7.24 -7.83 0.22
N TYR A 105 7.89 -8.90 0.67
CA TYR A 105 8.60 -8.96 1.94
C TYR A 105 10.08 -8.70 1.71
N ILE A 106 10.63 -7.70 2.40
CA ILE A 106 12.01 -7.24 2.27
C ILE A 106 12.70 -7.38 3.62
N PRO A 107 13.49 -8.46 3.84
CA PRO A 107 14.27 -8.62 5.05
C PRO A 107 15.53 -7.76 5.05
N GLU A 108 15.86 -7.21 6.20
CA GLU A 108 17.12 -6.53 6.50
C GLU A 108 17.64 -7.01 7.87
N ALA A 109 18.87 -6.66 8.26
CA ALA A 109 19.49 -7.17 9.49
C ALA A 109 18.62 -6.93 10.74
N ASP A 110 18.10 -5.70 10.91
CA ASP A 110 17.38 -5.28 12.12
C ASP A 110 15.89 -5.07 11.91
N ARG A 111 15.40 -5.23 10.68
CA ARG A 111 14.01 -4.98 10.32
C ARG A 111 13.58 -5.84 9.14
N ALA A 112 12.28 -6.02 9.03
CA ALA A 112 11.68 -6.53 7.81
C ALA A 112 10.50 -5.65 7.41
N THR A 113 10.48 -5.22 6.15
CA THR A 113 9.43 -4.37 5.61
C THR A 113 8.53 -5.19 4.71
N LEU A 114 7.22 -5.07 4.92
CA LEU A 114 6.21 -5.61 4.02
C LEU A 114 5.62 -4.47 3.18
N CYS A 115 5.76 -4.57 1.87
CA CYS A 115 5.12 -3.69 0.90
C CYS A 115 3.78 -4.29 0.49
N VAL A 116 2.67 -3.57 0.73
CA VAL A 116 1.31 -4.05 0.45
C VAL A 116 0.61 -3.18 -0.59
N SER A 117 -0.27 -3.83 -1.35
CA SER A 117 -1.08 -3.22 -2.39
C SER A 117 -2.41 -2.69 -1.84
N SER A 118 -2.94 -1.63 -2.43
CA SER A 118 -4.20 -0.98 -2.05
C SER A 118 -5.28 -1.05 -3.13
N GLN A 119 -4.91 -1.36 -4.36
CA GLN A 119 -5.81 -1.44 -5.51
C GLN A 119 -5.36 -2.56 -6.44
N VAL A 120 -6.28 -3.04 -7.26
CA VAL A 120 -5.97 -3.87 -8.43
C VAL A 120 -5.66 -2.93 -9.59
N GLY A 121 -4.38 -2.80 -9.92
CA GLY A 121 -3.89 -1.78 -10.86
C GLY A 121 -3.86 -0.37 -10.26
N CYS A 122 -3.68 0.66 -11.12
CA CYS A 122 -3.63 2.05 -10.69
C CYS A 122 -4.21 3.01 -11.73
N ALA A 123 -5.03 3.96 -11.29
CA ALA A 123 -5.66 4.94 -12.16
C ALA A 123 -4.76 6.14 -12.54
N LEU A 124 -3.63 6.37 -11.85
CA LEU A 124 -2.86 7.62 -11.96
C LEU A 124 -2.01 7.75 -13.22
N ALA A 125 -1.75 6.67 -13.93
CA ALA A 125 -1.01 6.66 -15.20
C ALA A 125 0.43 7.23 -15.13
N CYS A 126 1.14 7.07 -14.00
CA CYS A 126 2.55 7.43 -13.92
C CYS A 126 3.36 6.65 -14.96
N THR A 127 4.14 7.36 -15.79
CA THR A 127 4.77 6.76 -16.96
C THR A 127 5.92 5.81 -16.66
N PHE A 128 6.53 5.94 -15.49
CA PHE A 128 7.67 5.15 -15.01
C PHE A 128 7.26 3.93 -14.15
N CYS A 129 5.96 3.65 -14.00
CA CYS A 129 5.43 2.63 -13.08
C CYS A 129 4.69 1.52 -13.85
N SER A 130 5.12 0.27 -13.70
CA SER A 130 4.52 -0.91 -14.34
C SER A 130 3.06 -1.09 -13.94
N THR A 131 2.71 -0.98 -12.66
CA THR A 131 1.33 -1.05 -12.17
C THR A 131 0.41 -0.05 -12.89
N ALA A 132 0.89 1.18 -13.12
CA ALA A 132 0.11 2.21 -13.79
C ALA A 132 -0.10 1.91 -15.29
N GLN A 133 0.79 1.14 -15.92
CA GLN A 133 0.65 0.72 -17.32
C GLN A 133 -0.43 -0.36 -17.50
N GLN A 134 -0.72 -1.14 -16.46
CA GLN A 134 -1.77 -2.17 -16.49
C GLN A 134 -3.19 -1.59 -16.41
N GLY A 135 -3.34 -0.30 -16.06
CA GLY A 135 -4.63 0.32 -15.85
C GLY A 135 -5.20 0.06 -14.45
N PHE A 136 -6.51 0.22 -14.28
CA PHE A 136 -7.20 0.11 -13.00
C PHE A 136 -8.44 -0.77 -13.11
N ASN A 137 -8.66 -1.61 -12.12
CA ASN A 137 -9.88 -2.41 -12.00
C ASN A 137 -10.76 -1.96 -10.84
N ARG A 138 -10.29 -2.11 -9.60
CA ARG A 138 -11.05 -1.79 -8.38
C ARG A 138 -10.15 -1.50 -7.18
N ASN A 139 -10.76 -0.94 -6.17
CA ASN A 139 -10.17 -0.85 -4.85
C ASN A 139 -10.13 -2.24 -4.18
N LEU A 140 -9.10 -2.50 -3.38
CA LEU A 140 -9.08 -3.63 -2.46
C LEU A 140 -9.95 -3.34 -1.25
N THR A 141 -10.59 -4.38 -0.69
CA THR A 141 -11.31 -4.30 0.58
C THR A 141 -10.33 -4.25 1.76
N VAL A 142 -10.85 -3.98 2.95
CA VAL A 142 -10.02 -4.00 4.19
C VAL A 142 -9.38 -5.38 4.35
N SER A 143 -10.17 -6.46 4.23
CA SER A 143 -9.69 -7.84 4.35
C SER A 143 -8.65 -8.21 3.30
N GLU A 144 -8.76 -7.68 2.08
CA GLU A 144 -7.75 -7.90 1.03
C GLU A 144 -6.45 -7.12 1.31
N ILE A 145 -6.52 -5.96 1.96
CA ILE A 145 -5.33 -5.18 2.35
C ILE A 145 -4.66 -5.81 3.58
N ILE A 146 -5.39 -5.95 4.69
CA ILE A 146 -4.82 -6.50 5.93
C ILE A 146 -4.48 -7.98 5.79
N GLY A 147 -5.21 -8.69 4.92
CA GLY A 147 -5.00 -10.09 4.60
C GLY A 147 -3.64 -10.35 3.94
N GLN A 148 -3.07 -9.38 3.21
CA GLN A 148 -1.69 -9.46 2.72
C GLN A 148 -0.71 -9.55 3.90
N VAL A 149 -0.90 -8.72 4.93
CA VAL A 149 -0.07 -8.74 6.15
C VAL A 149 -0.26 -10.06 6.88
N TRP A 150 -1.51 -10.52 7.01
CA TRP A 150 -1.84 -11.77 7.70
C TRP A 150 -1.24 -12.98 6.98
N ARG A 151 -1.41 -13.08 5.68
CA ARG A 151 -0.90 -14.19 4.86
C ARG A 151 0.64 -14.23 4.88
N ALA A 152 1.29 -13.09 4.69
CA ALA A 152 2.74 -12.98 4.80
C ALA A 152 3.23 -13.41 6.17
N SER A 153 2.60 -12.94 7.27
CA SER A 153 2.93 -13.34 8.63
C SER A 153 2.78 -14.84 8.85
N LYS A 154 1.76 -15.48 8.27
CA LYS A 154 1.53 -16.93 8.37
C LYS A 154 2.63 -17.72 7.65
N ILE A 155 3.02 -17.29 6.46
CA ILE A 155 4.06 -17.96 5.66
C ILE A 155 5.45 -17.87 6.32
N ILE A 156 5.82 -16.70 6.84
CA ILE A 156 7.12 -16.50 7.49
C ILE A 156 7.16 -16.98 8.96
N GLY A 157 6.06 -17.56 9.47
CA GLY A 157 6.02 -18.18 10.79
C GLY A 157 5.93 -17.22 11.98
N ASN A 158 5.29 -16.07 11.83
CA ASN A 158 5.27 -14.98 12.82
C ASN A 158 4.18 -15.08 13.89
N PHE A 159 3.28 -16.03 13.83
CA PHE A 159 2.16 -16.10 14.77
C PHE A 159 2.50 -16.88 16.05
N GLY A 160 2.19 -16.29 17.21
CA GLY A 160 2.21 -16.97 18.51
C GLY A 160 3.60 -17.20 19.11
N VAL A 161 4.67 -16.69 18.49
CA VAL A 161 6.02 -16.88 19.04
C VAL A 161 6.51 -15.61 19.73
N THR A 162 6.96 -15.78 20.94
CA THR A 162 7.46 -14.71 21.81
C THR A 162 8.67 -13.98 21.23
N GLY A 163 8.56 -12.67 21.13
CA GLY A 163 9.71 -11.77 21.11
C GLY A 163 10.24 -11.33 19.74
N VAL A 164 10.06 -12.08 18.68
CA VAL A 164 10.53 -11.69 17.35
C VAL A 164 9.34 -11.46 16.42
N ARG A 165 9.14 -10.22 16.00
CA ARG A 165 8.19 -9.89 14.93
C ARG A 165 8.96 -9.83 13.61
N PRO A 166 8.87 -10.83 12.72
CA PRO A 166 9.56 -10.77 11.44
C PRO A 166 9.15 -9.56 10.61
N ILE A 167 7.85 -9.21 10.56
CA ILE A 167 7.38 -7.98 9.92
C ILE A 167 7.43 -6.85 10.95
N THR A 168 8.38 -5.93 10.78
CA THR A 168 8.55 -4.78 11.67
C THR A 168 7.96 -3.50 11.11
N ASN A 169 7.80 -3.42 9.80
CA ASN A 169 7.32 -2.24 9.08
C ASN A 169 6.34 -2.66 7.98
N VAL A 170 5.27 -1.91 7.79
CA VAL A 170 4.37 -2.06 6.65
C VAL A 170 4.33 -0.75 5.86
N VAL A 171 4.47 -0.84 4.54
CA VAL A 171 4.44 0.32 3.66
C VAL A 171 3.37 0.13 2.58
N MET A 172 2.49 1.11 2.43
CA MET A 172 1.49 1.16 1.37
C MET A 172 2.13 1.71 0.09
N MET A 173 3.04 0.91 -0.49
CA MET A 173 3.85 1.27 -1.68
C MET A 173 3.77 0.21 -2.78
N GLY A 174 2.83 -0.72 -2.66
CA GLY A 174 2.53 -1.73 -3.67
C GLY A 174 1.66 -1.17 -4.80
N MET A 175 0.78 -2.01 -5.34
CA MET A 175 -0.10 -1.62 -6.43
C MET A 175 -1.19 -0.65 -5.96
N GLY A 176 -1.40 0.44 -6.74
CA GLY A 176 -2.45 1.43 -6.53
C GLY A 176 -2.02 2.70 -5.79
N GLU A 177 -2.94 3.68 -5.76
CA GLU A 177 -2.83 4.90 -4.98
C GLU A 177 -3.69 4.77 -3.71
N PRO A 178 -3.09 4.68 -2.51
CA PRO A 178 -3.83 4.47 -1.27
C PRO A 178 -4.89 5.54 -0.98
N LEU A 179 -4.63 6.79 -1.33
CA LEU A 179 -5.57 7.89 -1.11
C LEU A 179 -6.77 7.89 -2.08
N LEU A 180 -6.78 7.06 -3.11
CA LEU A 180 -7.98 6.75 -3.90
C LEU A 180 -8.82 5.62 -3.28
N ASN A 181 -8.34 4.99 -2.20
CA ASN A 181 -9.02 3.93 -1.47
C ASN A 181 -9.07 4.19 0.04
N VAL A 182 -9.20 5.44 0.46
CA VAL A 182 -9.16 5.85 1.89
C VAL A 182 -10.13 5.05 2.75
N ALA A 183 -11.32 4.74 2.24
CA ALA A 183 -12.38 4.03 2.96
C ALA A 183 -11.95 2.63 3.43
N ASN A 184 -11.01 1.97 2.74
CA ASN A 184 -10.51 0.65 3.11
C ASN A 184 -9.07 0.71 3.67
N VAL A 185 -8.27 1.65 3.20
CA VAL A 185 -6.87 1.81 3.64
C VAL A 185 -6.79 2.27 5.09
N VAL A 186 -7.64 3.23 5.50
CA VAL A 186 -7.63 3.72 6.90
C VAL A 186 -7.99 2.61 7.88
N PRO A 187 -9.11 1.88 7.73
CA PRO A 187 -9.42 0.76 8.63
C PRO A 187 -8.34 -0.34 8.64
N ALA A 188 -7.74 -0.66 7.48
CA ALA A 188 -6.64 -1.63 7.44
C ALA A 188 -5.41 -1.15 8.24
N MET A 189 -5.06 0.15 8.16
CA MET A 189 -3.98 0.72 8.97
C MET A 189 -4.35 0.80 10.45
N GLU A 190 -5.62 1.08 10.81
CA GLU A 190 -6.08 1.01 12.21
C GLU A 190 -5.87 -0.38 12.80
N ILE A 191 -6.16 -1.45 12.04
CA ILE A 191 -5.89 -2.83 12.48
C ILE A 191 -4.37 -3.06 12.63
N MET A 192 -3.52 -2.50 11.75
CA MET A 192 -2.06 -2.60 11.90
C MET A 192 -1.55 -1.92 13.18
N LEU A 193 -2.19 -0.83 13.61
CA LEU A 193 -1.81 -0.08 14.80
C LEU A 193 -2.41 -0.64 16.10
N ASP A 194 -3.54 -1.34 16.03
CA ASP A 194 -4.28 -1.82 17.20
C ASP A 194 -3.46 -2.85 18.00
N ASP A 195 -3.30 -2.59 19.31
CA ASP A 195 -2.55 -3.46 20.24
C ASP A 195 -3.16 -4.87 20.39
N PHE A 196 -4.45 -5.03 20.11
CA PHE A 196 -5.13 -6.34 20.08
C PHE A 196 -4.96 -7.07 18.75
N ALA A 197 -4.41 -6.38 17.73
CA ALA A 197 -4.08 -6.96 16.43
C ALA A 197 -2.55 -6.99 16.24
N TYR A 198 -1.97 -6.15 15.39
CA TYR A 198 -0.52 -6.18 15.13
C TYR A 198 0.29 -5.31 16.09
N GLY A 199 -0.30 -4.28 16.70
CA GLY A 199 0.36 -3.34 17.61
C GLY A 199 1.62 -2.70 17.02
N LEU A 200 1.61 -2.40 15.73
CA LEU A 200 2.70 -1.67 15.09
C LEU A 200 2.67 -0.22 15.55
N SER A 201 3.83 0.34 15.83
CA SER A 201 3.87 1.79 16.10
C SER A 201 3.56 2.58 14.85
N LYS A 202 2.90 3.74 15.00
CA LYS A 202 2.51 4.62 13.88
C LYS A 202 3.68 5.05 12.97
N ARG A 203 4.92 5.00 13.43
CA ARG A 203 6.13 5.26 12.65
C ARG A 203 6.57 4.07 11.79
N ARG A 204 6.00 2.90 12.02
CA ARG A 204 6.30 1.66 11.30
C ARG A 204 5.22 1.29 10.28
N VAL A 205 4.13 2.05 10.23
CA VAL A 205 3.12 1.99 9.18
C VAL A 205 3.28 3.25 8.33
N THR A 206 3.60 3.09 7.05
CA THR A 206 3.84 4.22 6.14
C THR A 206 2.77 4.23 5.04
N LEU A 207 2.05 5.34 4.93
CA LEU A 207 1.23 5.63 3.77
C LEU A 207 2.08 6.41 2.76
N SER A 208 2.15 5.90 1.53
CA SER A 208 2.77 6.62 0.40
C SER A 208 1.68 7.14 -0.52
N THR A 209 1.84 8.35 -1.05
CA THR A 209 0.88 8.94 -1.99
C THR A 209 1.56 9.76 -3.08
N SER A 210 0.95 9.73 -4.25
CA SER A 210 1.28 10.61 -5.37
C SER A 210 0.67 12.01 -5.24
N GLY A 211 -0.15 12.26 -4.20
CA GLY A 211 -0.68 13.59 -3.90
C GLY A 211 -2.13 13.81 -4.31
N VAL A 212 -3.04 12.94 -3.88
CA VAL A 212 -4.49 13.20 -3.94
C VAL A 212 -4.84 14.16 -2.82
N VAL A 213 -4.63 15.46 -3.03
CA VAL A 213 -4.67 16.52 -2.02
C VAL A 213 -5.91 16.51 -1.12
N PRO A 214 -7.16 16.44 -1.62
CA PRO A 214 -8.33 16.44 -0.73
C PRO A 214 -8.37 15.22 0.19
N ALA A 215 -7.88 14.07 -0.28
CA ALA A 215 -7.85 12.86 0.53
C ALA A 215 -6.70 12.89 1.56
N LEU A 216 -5.57 13.55 1.24
CA LEU A 216 -4.49 13.79 2.19
C LEU A 216 -4.93 14.75 3.31
N ASP A 217 -5.68 15.81 2.98
CA ASP A 217 -6.25 16.71 3.97
C ASP A 217 -7.24 16.00 4.91
N MET A 218 -8.07 15.09 4.39
CA MET A 218 -8.95 14.26 5.22
C MET A 218 -8.19 13.24 6.08
N LEU A 219 -7.05 12.73 5.61
CA LEU A 219 -6.29 11.69 6.30
C LEU A 219 -5.81 12.14 7.67
N ARG A 220 -5.38 13.40 7.81
CA ARG A 220 -4.85 13.97 9.05
C ARG A 220 -5.82 13.89 10.24
N ASP A 221 -7.13 13.93 9.95
CA ASP A 221 -8.18 13.88 10.96
C ASP A 221 -8.65 12.45 11.26
N LYS A 222 -8.15 11.46 10.48
CA LYS A 222 -8.56 10.06 10.59
C LYS A 222 -7.50 9.18 11.24
N ILE A 223 -6.25 9.34 10.86
CA ILE A 223 -5.17 8.47 11.33
C ILE A 223 -3.81 9.18 11.30
N ASP A 224 -2.96 8.90 12.29
CA ASP A 224 -1.59 9.40 12.36
C ASP A 224 -0.61 8.27 12.06
N VAL A 225 -0.05 8.25 10.85
CA VAL A 225 0.94 7.27 10.37
C VAL A 225 2.10 7.99 9.68
N ALA A 226 3.20 7.29 9.45
CA ALA A 226 4.30 7.86 8.67
C ALA A 226 3.85 8.16 7.23
N LEU A 227 4.24 9.33 6.72
CA LEU A 227 3.86 9.79 5.38
C LEU A 227 5.08 9.79 4.45
N ALA A 228 4.89 9.24 3.25
CA ALA A 228 5.81 9.34 2.14
C ALA A 228 5.12 9.99 0.94
N ILE A 229 5.81 10.90 0.27
CA ILE A 229 5.32 11.62 -0.90
C ILE A 229 6.10 11.18 -2.13
N SER A 230 5.43 10.60 -3.08
CA SER A 230 5.93 10.31 -4.42
C SER A 230 5.97 11.63 -5.21
N LEU A 231 7.07 12.38 -5.08
CA LEU A 231 7.23 13.67 -5.74
C LEU A 231 7.76 13.52 -7.17
N HIS A 232 8.87 12.82 -7.32
CA HIS A 232 9.50 12.33 -8.56
C HIS A 232 9.91 13.39 -9.59
N ALA A 233 9.52 14.64 -9.44
CA ALA A 233 9.94 15.77 -10.29
C ALA A 233 10.15 17.04 -9.45
N PRO A 234 11.06 17.93 -9.88
CA PRO A 234 11.38 19.15 -9.14
C PRO A 234 10.55 20.38 -9.58
N ASN A 235 9.75 20.25 -10.63
CA ASN A 235 8.89 21.30 -11.18
C ASN A 235 7.61 20.70 -11.76
N ASP A 236 6.60 21.54 -11.98
CA ASP A 236 5.27 21.10 -12.44
C ASP A 236 5.29 20.62 -13.90
N GLU A 237 6.09 21.22 -14.78
CA GLU A 237 6.17 20.85 -16.18
C GLU A 237 6.58 19.37 -16.32
N LEU A 238 7.68 19.00 -15.67
CA LEU A 238 8.16 17.62 -15.73
C LEU A 238 7.23 16.67 -14.97
N ARG A 239 6.65 17.13 -13.85
CA ARG A 239 5.73 16.31 -13.07
C ARG A 239 4.44 16.04 -13.82
N ASP A 240 3.94 16.98 -14.63
CA ASP A 240 2.77 16.82 -15.49
C ASP A 240 2.97 15.72 -16.55
N GLU A 241 4.21 15.56 -17.02
CA GLU A 241 4.57 14.53 -18.00
C GLU A 241 4.67 13.15 -17.38
N ILE A 242 5.40 13.02 -16.26
CA ILE A 242 5.67 11.71 -15.67
C ILE A 242 4.63 11.26 -14.65
N MET A 243 3.87 12.19 -14.07
CA MET A 243 2.81 11.96 -13.07
C MET A 243 1.57 12.82 -13.37
N PRO A 244 0.65 12.38 -14.24
CA PRO A 244 -0.48 13.20 -14.70
C PRO A 244 -1.42 13.75 -13.61
N ILE A 245 -1.39 13.18 -12.39
CA ILE A 245 -2.12 13.70 -11.22
C ILE A 245 -1.73 15.15 -10.90
N ASN A 246 -0.51 15.58 -11.25
CA ASN A 246 -0.02 16.92 -11.01
C ASN A 246 -0.84 17.98 -11.71
N LYS A 247 -1.40 17.70 -12.88
CA LYS A 247 -2.31 18.61 -13.62
C LYS A 247 -3.53 19.00 -12.79
N LYS A 248 -3.94 18.14 -11.86
CA LYS A 248 -5.06 18.38 -10.94
C LYS A 248 -4.60 18.96 -9.59
N TYR A 249 -3.47 18.47 -9.08
CA TYR A 249 -2.90 18.87 -7.79
C TYR A 249 -1.40 19.12 -7.98
N ASN A 250 -1.04 20.37 -8.26
CA ASN A 250 0.35 20.76 -8.52
C ASN A 250 1.24 20.65 -7.27
N ILE A 251 2.54 20.80 -7.47
CA ILE A 251 3.54 20.65 -6.38
C ILE A 251 3.22 21.58 -5.22
N LYS A 252 2.83 22.84 -5.49
CA LYS A 252 2.50 23.78 -4.41
C LYS A 252 1.33 23.30 -3.57
N MET A 253 0.22 22.89 -4.20
CA MET A 253 -0.96 22.37 -3.49
C MET A 253 -0.61 21.13 -2.66
N LEU A 254 0.21 20.24 -3.22
CA LEU A 254 0.68 19.04 -2.53
C LEU A 254 1.52 19.40 -1.30
N MET A 255 2.50 20.29 -1.45
CA MET A 255 3.38 20.66 -0.33
C MET A 255 2.65 21.42 0.76
N ASP A 256 1.68 22.27 0.41
CA ASP A 256 0.80 22.94 1.39
C ASP A 256 -0.01 21.90 2.21
N SER A 257 -0.52 20.84 1.57
CA SER A 257 -1.23 19.75 2.24
C SER A 257 -0.30 18.92 3.14
N VAL A 258 0.94 18.66 2.68
CA VAL A 258 1.98 17.99 3.48
C VAL A 258 2.29 18.79 4.76
N HIS A 259 2.42 20.10 4.67
CA HIS A 259 2.65 20.94 5.85
C HIS A 259 1.49 20.82 6.84
N ARG A 260 0.23 20.93 6.37
CA ARG A 260 -0.95 20.74 7.23
C ARG A 260 -0.99 19.36 7.90
N TYR A 261 -0.53 18.31 7.22
CA TYR A 261 -0.42 16.99 7.83
C TYR A 261 0.67 16.93 8.91
N LEU A 262 1.84 17.52 8.64
CA LEU A 262 2.96 17.54 9.58
C LEU A 262 2.67 18.35 10.87
N GLU A 263 1.80 19.37 10.81
CA GLU A 263 1.39 20.17 11.98
C GLU A 263 0.72 19.32 13.07
N VAL A 264 0.00 18.25 12.68
CA VAL A 264 -0.75 17.39 13.61
C VAL A 264 -0.11 16.03 13.83
N SER A 265 0.78 15.58 12.92
CA SER A 265 1.35 14.22 12.95
C SER A 265 2.52 14.10 13.94
N ASN A 266 2.41 13.12 14.84
CA ASN A 266 3.50 12.67 15.71
C ASN A 266 4.25 11.45 15.13
N ALA A 267 3.69 10.77 14.11
CA ALA A 267 4.29 9.60 13.51
C ALA A 267 5.59 9.92 12.76
N ASN A 268 5.68 11.12 12.20
CA ASN A 268 6.77 11.52 11.32
C ASN A 268 7.96 12.16 12.05
N ARG A 269 7.89 12.38 13.37
CA ARG A 269 8.89 13.16 14.12
C ARG A 269 9.17 14.54 13.47
N GLY A 270 8.11 15.17 12.93
CA GLY A 270 8.19 16.43 12.23
C GLY A 270 8.83 16.38 10.83
N LYS A 271 9.04 15.19 10.23
CA LYS A 271 9.66 15.05 8.90
C LYS A 271 8.88 14.08 8.01
N VAL A 272 8.57 14.51 6.80
CA VAL A 272 8.02 13.63 5.75
C VAL A 272 9.13 12.91 4.99
N THR A 273 8.81 11.78 4.37
CA THR A 273 9.72 11.13 3.40
C THR A 273 9.35 11.58 1.98
N ILE A 274 10.31 12.11 1.24
CA ILE A 274 10.15 12.42 -0.18
C ILE A 274 10.76 11.27 -0.98
N GLU A 275 9.96 10.61 -1.79
CA GLU A 275 10.39 9.58 -2.73
C GLU A 275 10.65 10.25 -4.10
N TYR A 276 11.83 10.02 -4.67
CA TYR A 276 12.25 10.61 -5.93
C TYR A 276 12.91 9.55 -6.81
N VAL A 277 12.21 9.12 -7.87
CA VAL A 277 12.76 8.20 -8.87
C VAL A 277 13.73 8.96 -9.77
N LEU A 278 14.88 8.37 -10.05
CA LEU A 278 15.88 8.92 -10.97
C LEU A 278 15.76 8.24 -12.33
N LEU A 279 15.33 9.00 -13.32
CA LEU A 279 15.17 8.61 -14.72
C LEU A 279 16.29 9.22 -15.52
N ASP A 280 17.10 8.39 -16.21
CA ASP A 280 18.29 8.82 -16.93
C ASP A 280 17.99 9.92 -17.96
N HIS A 281 18.73 11.02 -17.88
CA HIS A 281 18.59 12.24 -18.73
C HIS A 281 17.17 12.88 -18.70
N VAL A 282 16.30 12.53 -17.77
CA VAL A 282 14.96 13.10 -17.64
C VAL A 282 14.85 14.03 -16.43
N ASN A 283 15.15 13.50 -15.23
CA ASN A 283 14.99 14.23 -13.97
C ASN A 283 16.23 14.11 -13.03
N ASP A 284 17.32 13.54 -13.51
CA ASP A 284 18.52 13.18 -12.73
C ASP A 284 19.70 14.14 -12.90
N GLY A 285 19.51 15.28 -13.57
CA GLY A 285 20.52 16.33 -13.74
C GLY A 285 20.76 17.12 -12.45
N THR A 286 21.93 17.73 -12.34
CA THR A 286 22.29 18.58 -11.18
C THR A 286 21.36 19.78 -11.04
N GLU A 287 20.89 20.33 -12.16
CA GLU A 287 19.89 21.41 -12.22
C GLU A 287 18.56 20.98 -11.55
N HIS A 288 18.14 19.73 -11.76
CA HIS A 288 16.94 19.16 -11.11
C HIS A 288 17.14 19.01 -9.60
N ALA A 289 18.35 18.64 -9.14
CA ALA A 289 18.68 18.61 -7.71
C ALA A 289 18.58 20.00 -7.06
N HIS A 290 19.10 21.04 -7.75
CA HIS A 290 18.98 22.42 -7.28
C HIS A 290 17.52 22.91 -7.22
N GLN A 291 16.70 22.58 -8.22
CA GLN A 291 15.25 22.88 -8.23
C GLN A 291 14.54 22.16 -7.10
N LEU A 292 14.80 20.84 -6.91
CA LEU A 292 14.22 20.05 -5.84
C LEU A 292 14.57 20.64 -4.45
N ALA A 293 15.83 21.04 -4.25
CA ALA A 293 16.25 21.70 -3.01
C ALA A 293 15.47 22.99 -2.73
N LYS A 294 15.15 23.80 -3.77
CA LYS A 294 14.32 25.00 -3.63
C LYS A 294 12.88 24.67 -3.26
N VAL A 295 12.27 23.66 -3.89
CA VAL A 295 10.91 23.20 -3.58
C VAL A 295 10.79 22.74 -2.13
N LEU A 296 11.81 22.03 -1.62
CA LEU A 296 11.80 21.44 -0.29
C LEU A 296 12.39 22.32 0.81
N LYS A 297 12.87 23.53 0.48
CA LYS A 297 13.61 24.42 1.40
C LYS A 297 12.95 24.59 2.78
N ASN A 298 11.62 24.70 2.81
CA ASN A 298 10.86 24.94 4.05
C ASN A 298 10.11 23.68 4.55
N THR A 299 10.42 22.50 3.97
CA THR A 299 9.75 21.26 4.32
C THR A 299 10.70 20.36 5.10
N PRO A 300 10.42 20.11 6.40
CA PRO A 300 11.20 19.12 7.14
C PRO A 300 11.03 17.74 6.53
N CYS A 301 12.07 17.23 5.86
CA CYS A 301 11.99 15.96 5.15
C CYS A 301 13.29 15.18 5.17
N LYS A 302 13.20 13.92 4.80
CA LYS A 302 14.30 13.10 4.28
C LYS A 302 13.96 12.71 2.84
N ILE A 303 14.98 12.57 2.00
CA ILE A 303 14.82 12.27 0.58
C ILE A 303 15.33 10.86 0.32
N ASN A 304 14.48 10.02 -0.26
CA ASN A 304 14.86 8.72 -0.79
C ASN A 304 15.00 8.85 -2.30
N LEU A 305 16.21 8.69 -2.81
CA LEU A 305 16.47 8.57 -4.24
C LEU A 305 16.31 7.11 -4.64
N ILE A 306 15.51 6.88 -5.67
CA ILE A 306 15.21 5.56 -6.19
C ILE A 306 15.80 5.48 -7.60
N PRO A 307 16.99 4.87 -7.81
CA PRO A 307 17.43 4.55 -9.16
C PRO A 307 16.32 3.75 -9.83
N TRP A 308 15.88 4.19 -11.00
CA TRP A 308 14.75 3.56 -11.67
C TRP A 308 15.01 2.09 -11.98
N ASN A 309 14.00 1.26 -11.77
CA ASN A 309 14.07 -0.18 -12.04
C ASN A 309 13.38 -0.44 -13.38
N PRO A 310 14.09 -0.92 -14.41
CA PRO A 310 13.55 -1.17 -15.73
C PRO A 310 12.41 -2.19 -15.72
N PHE A 311 11.46 -2.00 -16.61
CA PHE A 311 10.46 -3.01 -16.97
C PHE A 311 10.21 -2.93 -18.48
N PRO A 312 9.72 -4.00 -19.12
CA PRO A 312 9.47 -4.01 -20.56
C PRO A 312 8.58 -2.84 -21.01
N GLU A 313 8.84 -2.31 -22.20
CA GLU A 313 8.06 -1.23 -22.86
C GLU A 313 8.16 0.15 -22.21
N ALA A 314 8.93 0.35 -21.15
CA ALA A 314 9.12 1.68 -20.57
C ALA A 314 10.16 2.50 -21.36
N PRO A 315 9.91 3.80 -21.62
CA PRO A 315 10.80 4.62 -22.46
C PRO A 315 12.02 5.19 -21.71
N TYR A 316 12.33 4.70 -20.52
CA TYR A 316 13.34 5.27 -19.63
C TYR A 316 14.59 4.41 -19.52
N GLY A 317 15.72 5.07 -19.25
CA GLY A 317 16.98 4.46 -18.88
C GLY A 317 17.23 4.51 -17.37
N LYS A 318 18.08 3.63 -16.88
CA LYS A 318 18.59 3.65 -15.51
C LYS A 318 19.71 4.67 -15.41
N SER A 319 19.60 5.64 -14.49
CA SER A 319 20.66 6.63 -14.24
C SER A 319 21.98 5.97 -13.86
N SER A 320 23.08 6.48 -14.41
CA SER A 320 24.41 6.01 -14.04
C SER A 320 24.74 6.32 -12.58
N ASN A 321 25.55 5.48 -11.93
CA ASN A 321 25.95 5.70 -10.55
C ASN A 321 26.56 7.10 -10.34
N SER A 322 27.37 7.60 -11.29
CA SER A 322 27.97 8.93 -11.19
C SER A 322 26.96 10.08 -11.24
N ARG A 323 25.81 9.90 -11.93
CA ARG A 323 24.72 10.87 -11.92
C ARG A 323 23.96 10.81 -10.61
N VAL A 324 23.66 9.61 -10.12
CA VAL A 324 23.02 9.38 -8.80
C VAL A 324 23.85 10.01 -7.68
N ASP A 325 25.16 9.78 -7.67
CA ASP A 325 26.08 10.31 -6.65
C ASP A 325 26.14 11.85 -6.69
N ARG A 326 26.23 12.44 -7.88
CA ARG A 326 26.19 13.91 -8.02
C ARG A 326 24.87 14.50 -7.55
N PHE A 327 23.74 13.91 -7.93
CA PHE A 327 22.41 14.35 -7.51
C PHE A 327 22.29 14.28 -5.97
N GLN A 328 22.71 13.17 -5.38
CA GLN A 328 22.73 12.99 -3.92
C GLN A 328 23.61 14.04 -3.24
N LYS A 329 24.84 14.20 -3.71
CA LYS A 329 25.81 15.16 -3.14
C LYS A 329 25.25 16.59 -3.19
N THR A 330 24.70 17.00 -4.32
CA THR A 330 24.09 18.33 -4.47
C THR A 330 22.99 18.57 -3.41
N LEU A 331 22.10 17.61 -3.20
CA LEU A 331 21.05 17.76 -2.17
C LEU A 331 21.63 17.77 -0.74
N MET A 332 22.67 16.99 -0.47
CA MET A 332 23.36 17.01 0.82
C MET A 332 24.05 18.34 1.11
N GLU A 333 24.59 19.03 0.10
CA GLU A 333 25.16 20.38 0.21
C GLU A 333 24.11 21.43 0.64
N TYR A 334 22.81 21.21 0.36
CA TYR A 334 21.69 21.99 0.88
C TYR A 334 21.24 21.56 2.30
N GLY A 335 21.92 20.58 2.91
CA GLY A 335 21.63 20.13 4.28
C GLY A 335 20.55 19.04 4.38
N PHE A 336 20.08 18.46 3.27
CA PHE A 336 19.09 17.40 3.32
C PHE A 336 19.73 16.06 3.73
N THR A 337 18.95 15.24 4.46
CA THR A 337 19.26 13.82 4.64
C THR A 337 18.80 13.07 3.40
N VAL A 338 19.74 12.52 2.64
CA VAL A 338 19.47 11.87 1.36
C VAL A 338 19.97 10.43 1.40
N ILE A 339 19.06 9.48 1.07
CA ILE A 339 19.33 8.06 1.05
C ILE A 339 19.10 7.55 -0.38
N VAL A 340 20.11 6.93 -0.98
CA VAL A 340 19.92 6.17 -2.23
C VAL A 340 19.39 4.80 -1.86
N ARG A 341 18.20 4.44 -2.34
CA ARG A 341 17.60 3.13 -2.06
C ARG A 341 18.35 2.05 -2.84
N LYS A 342 18.77 1.03 -2.12
CA LYS A 342 19.30 -0.17 -2.73
C LYS A 342 18.15 -0.95 -3.37
N THR A 343 18.27 -1.31 -4.64
CA THR A 343 17.31 -2.20 -5.30
C THR A 343 17.25 -3.53 -4.56
N ARG A 344 16.07 -4.04 -4.33
CA ARG A 344 15.81 -5.32 -3.69
C ARG A 344 14.90 -6.17 -4.58
N GLY A 345 15.19 -7.47 -4.67
CA GLY A 345 14.41 -8.39 -5.47
C GLY A 345 14.44 -8.05 -6.98
N ASP A 346 15.56 -7.55 -7.49
CA ASP A 346 15.73 -7.16 -8.90
C ASP A 346 15.58 -8.36 -9.85
N ASP A 347 16.04 -9.53 -9.40
CA ASP A 347 15.97 -10.81 -10.12
C ASP A 347 14.55 -11.42 -10.21
N ILE A 348 13.59 -10.84 -9.48
CA ILE A 348 12.20 -11.31 -9.46
C ILE A 348 11.19 -10.17 -9.71
N ASP A 349 11.62 -9.04 -10.30
CA ASP A 349 10.79 -7.85 -10.55
C ASP A 349 9.99 -7.39 -9.31
N ALA A 350 10.63 -7.40 -8.13
CA ALA A 350 10.00 -7.02 -6.86
C ALA A 350 10.32 -5.58 -6.41
N ALA A 351 11.08 -4.83 -7.20
CA ALA A 351 11.47 -3.48 -6.84
C ALA A 351 10.31 -2.47 -7.03
N CYS A 352 10.46 -1.29 -6.41
CA CYS A 352 9.48 -0.22 -6.54
C CYS A 352 9.23 0.15 -8.00
N GLY A 353 7.95 0.19 -8.40
CA GLY A 353 7.51 0.51 -9.76
C GLY A 353 7.43 -0.69 -10.71
N GLN A 354 7.92 -1.88 -10.33
CA GLN A 354 7.89 -3.09 -11.16
C GLN A 354 6.67 -3.98 -10.94
N LEU A 355 5.93 -3.81 -9.83
CA LEU A 355 4.83 -4.69 -9.49
C LEU A 355 3.74 -4.72 -10.58
N ALA A 356 3.40 -5.92 -11.01
CA ALA A 356 2.55 -6.19 -12.15
C ALA A 356 1.67 -7.42 -11.88
N GLY A 357 0.62 -7.25 -11.09
CA GLY A 357 -0.37 -8.32 -10.85
C GLY A 357 -1.14 -8.71 -12.13
N ASP A 358 -2.04 -9.66 -12.02
CA ASP A 358 -3.00 -9.94 -13.09
C ASP A 358 -4.19 -8.98 -12.97
N VAL A 359 -4.24 -8.00 -13.88
CA VAL A 359 -5.19 -6.86 -13.84
C VAL A 359 -6.04 -6.80 -15.09
N ILE A 360 -7.35 -6.93 -14.93
CA ILE A 360 -8.34 -6.65 -15.98
C ILE A 360 -8.62 -5.14 -15.98
N ASP A 361 -8.04 -4.40 -16.93
CA ASP A 361 -8.17 -2.95 -17.01
C ASP A 361 -9.60 -2.50 -17.36
N ARG A 362 -10.26 -1.79 -16.44
CA ARG A 362 -11.59 -1.16 -16.68
C ARG A 362 -11.50 0.24 -17.26
N THR A 363 -10.33 0.87 -17.28
CA THR A 363 -10.15 2.22 -17.83
C THR A 363 -10.05 2.23 -19.35
N LYS A 364 -9.96 1.06 -19.98
CA LYS A 364 -9.77 0.87 -21.45
C LYS A 364 -8.46 1.47 -21.99
N ARG A 365 -7.57 1.96 -21.15
CA ARG A 365 -6.29 2.57 -21.58
C ARG A 365 -5.38 1.56 -22.26
N THR A 366 -5.30 0.34 -21.73
CA THR A 366 -4.54 -0.76 -22.34
C THR A 366 -5.07 -1.15 -23.71
N ALA A 367 -6.39 -1.16 -23.88
CA ALA A 367 -7.03 -1.41 -25.17
C ALA A 367 -6.78 -0.27 -26.16
N MET A 368 -6.78 0.99 -25.71
CA MET A 368 -6.44 2.15 -26.54
C MET A 368 -4.97 2.13 -26.99
N LYS A 369 -4.02 1.83 -26.09
CA LYS A 369 -2.61 1.67 -26.45
C LYS A 369 -2.41 0.60 -27.53
N ARG A 370 -3.05 -0.57 -27.39
CA ARG A 370 -2.99 -1.65 -28.40
C ARG A 370 -3.61 -1.26 -29.74
N LYS A 371 -4.64 -0.39 -29.74
CA LYS A 371 -5.38 0.00 -30.95
C LYS A 371 -4.71 1.11 -31.74
N PHE A 372 -3.97 2.02 -31.10
CA PHE A 372 -3.44 3.23 -31.72
C PHE A 372 -1.92 3.25 -31.88
N GLY A 373 -1.20 2.21 -31.42
CA GLY A 373 0.27 2.23 -31.48
C GLY A 373 0.88 3.43 -30.75
N GLU A 374 2.16 3.41 -30.48
CA GLU A 374 2.89 4.44 -29.77
C GLU A 374 2.52 5.87 -30.23
N GLY A 375 1.77 6.60 -29.44
CA GLY A 375 1.42 7.99 -29.72
C GLY A 375 0.02 8.42 -29.30
N ILE A 376 -0.38 8.12 -28.05
CA ILE A 376 -1.60 8.75 -27.52
C ILE A 376 -1.22 10.10 -26.93
N ASP A 377 -1.51 11.14 -27.71
CA ASP A 377 -1.56 12.53 -27.23
C ASP A 377 -2.57 12.62 -26.07
N VAL A 378 -2.10 12.98 -24.88
CA VAL A 378 -2.87 13.03 -23.62
C VAL A 378 -4.02 14.07 -23.67
N LYS A 379 -4.24 14.74 -24.78
CA LYS A 379 -5.28 15.75 -24.97
C LYS A 379 -6.69 15.22 -25.19
N ALA A 380 -6.92 13.92 -25.28
CA ALA A 380 -8.22 13.34 -25.68
C ALA A 380 -8.96 12.60 -24.56
N VAL A 381 -8.78 12.97 -23.29
CA VAL A 381 -9.63 12.46 -22.19
C VAL A 381 -10.08 13.63 -21.32
N ASN A 382 -11.10 14.33 -21.83
CA ASN A 382 -12.01 15.16 -21.03
C ASN A 382 -13.20 14.32 -20.57
#